data_a778afec403629751e635779d78477f2
#
_entry.id   a778afec403629751e635779d78477f2
#
_cell.length_a   1.000
_cell.length_b   1.000
_cell.length_c   1.000
_cell.angle_alpha   90.00
_cell.angle_beta   90.00
_cell.angle_gamma   90.00
#
_symmetry.space_group_name_H-M   'P 1'
#
loop_
_entity.id
_entity.type
_entity.pdbx_description
1 polymer ?
#
loop_
_entity_poly.entity_id
_entity_poly.type
_entity_poly.pdbx_seq_one_letter_code
_entity_poly.pdbx_strand_id
1 'polypeptide(L)'
;MIEKLDNKTVLITGADSGIGKAVALLFALEGADIAIIYHSSDNDAGRTKAEIENLNRKCLIFKGDINDYDFCEETVKEVISAFGKIDILINNAGIQFPAESIEQLEEKNIRQTFDSNIVGMILLTKVVFPYLKEGSCVINTTSVSAYQGHPELLDYSATKGAIVSFTRSLALQAKPKGIRINAVAPGPVATPLTEETFDEKKENPNKPPLERNATPEEIAFSFLFLAGDDASQITGQVLHPNGGLIVNG
;
A
#
# COMPACT_ATOMS: atom_id res chain seq x y z
N MET A 1 -3.42 -25.41 -9.58
CA MET A 1 -4.23 -24.35 -8.92
C MET A 1 -4.46 -23.27 -9.97
N ILE A 2 -5.61 -22.63 -10.00
CA ILE A 2 -5.87 -21.49 -10.89
C ILE A 2 -5.19 -20.29 -10.26
N GLU A 3 -4.24 -19.67 -10.96
CA GLU A 3 -3.58 -18.44 -10.53
C GLU A 3 -4.59 -17.30 -10.61
N LYS A 4 -4.86 -16.64 -9.46
CA LYS A 4 -5.91 -15.61 -9.36
C LYS A 4 -5.59 -14.32 -10.12
N LEU A 5 -4.31 -14.07 -10.39
CA LEU A 5 -3.81 -12.86 -11.06
C LEU A 5 -3.05 -13.19 -12.35
N ASP A 6 -3.36 -14.33 -12.97
CA ASP A 6 -2.72 -14.72 -14.22
C ASP A 6 -2.81 -13.60 -15.27
N ASN A 7 -1.68 -13.31 -15.91
CA ASN A 7 -1.55 -12.24 -16.89
C ASN A 7 -1.91 -10.82 -16.39
N LYS A 8 -1.96 -10.55 -15.09
CA LYS A 8 -2.10 -9.19 -14.57
C LYS A 8 -0.76 -8.50 -14.44
N THR A 9 -0.75 -7.19 -14.60
CA THR A 9 0.39 -6.30 -14.32
C THR A 9 0.07 -5.43 -13.12
N VAL A 10 0.96 -5.44 -12.14
CA VAL A 10 0.77 -4.76 -10.85
C VAL A 10 1.88 -3.74 -10.65
N LEU A 11 1.51 -2.52 -10.30
CA LEU A 11 2.42 -1.47 -9.85
C LEU A 11 2.25 -1.30 -8.33
N ILE A 12 3.35 -1.43 -7.58
CA ILE A 12 3.34 -1.39 -6.11
C ILE A 12 4.36 -0.37 -5.62
N THR A 13 3.97 0.49 -4.68
CA THR A 13 4.89 1.41 -4.00
C THR A 13 5.34 0.84 -2.66
N GLY A 14 6.63 1.01 -2.30
CA GLY A 14 7.21 0.51 -1.04
C GLY A 14 7.18 -1.01 -0.94
N ALA A 15 7.54 -1.71 -2.03
CA ALA A 15 7.56 -3.18 -2.07
C ALA A 15 8.98 -3.77 -1.98
N ASP A 16 9.93 -2.98 -1.53
CA ASP A 16 11.27 -3.42 -1.12
C ASP A 16 11.24 -4.18 0.21
N SER A 17 10.29 -3.90 1.10
CA SER A 17 10.18 -4.54 2.42
C SER A 17 8.74 -4.66 2.92
N GLY A 18 8.55 -5.25 4.11
CA GLY A 18 7.31 -5.28 4.87
C GLY A 18 6.09 -5.78 4.08
N ILE A 19 4.96 -5.10 4.26
CA ILE A 19 3.69 -5.46 3.62
C ILE A 19 3.80 -5.40 2.10
N GLY A 20 4.44 -4.36 1.54
CA GLY A 20 4.58 -4.21 0.09
C GLY A 20 5.32 -5.37 -0.55
N LYS A 21 6.43 -5.82 0.05
CA LYS A 21 7.17 -7.01 -0.39
C LYS A 21 6.30 -8.27 -0.33
N ALA A 22 5.60 -8.50 0.79
CA ALA A 22 4.74 -9.67 0.94
C ALA A 22 3.61 -9.70 -0.10
N VAL A 23 3.02 -8.52 -0.41
CA VAL A 23 2.01 -8.37 -1.48
C VAL A 23 2.63 -8.68 -2.83
N ALA A 24 3.82 -8.13 -3.15
CA ALA A 24 4.49 -8.36 -4.42
C ALA A 24 4.79 -9.84 -4.67
N LEU A 25 5.30 -10.54 -3.65
CA LEU A 25 5.62 -11.98 -3.73
C LEU A 25 4.35 -12.84 -3.86
N LEU A 26 3.32 -12.55 -3.08
CA LEU A 26 2.04 -13.27 -3.16
C LEU A 26 1.38 -13.08 -4.53
N PHE A 27 1.39 -11.85 -5.07
CA PHE A 27 0.81 -11.55 -6.37
C PHE A 27 1.60 -12.21 -7.51
N ALA A 28 2.93 -12.25 -7.41
CA ALA A 28 3.77 -12.99 -8.35
C ALA A 28 3.49 -14.49 -8.30
N LEU A 29 3.30 -15.07 -7.11
CA LEU A 29 2.91 -16.47 -6.93
C LEU A 29 1.54 -16.79 -7.56
N GLU A 30 0.65 -15.79 -7.59
CA GLU A 30 -0.69 -15.85 -8.19
C GLU A 30 -0.69 -15.42 -9.69
N GLY A 31 0.48 -15.35 -10.33
CA GLY A 31 0.61 -15.20 -11.78
C GLY A 31 0.79 -13.78 -12.31
N ALA A 32 0.94 -12.78 -11.45
CA ALA A 32 1.13 -11.39 -11.88
C ALA A 32 2.58 -11.06 -12.23
N ASP A 33 2.79 -10.16 -13.21
CA ASP A 33 4.05 -9.45 -13.41
C ASP A 33 4.07 -8.17 -12.57
N ILE A 34 5.21 -7.83 -11.98
CA ILE A 34 5.30 -6.81 -10.92
C ILE A 34 6.22 -5.65 -11.33
N ALA A 35 5.77 -4.43 -11.08
CA ALA A 35 6.60 -3.23 -11.08
C ALA A 35 6.63 -2.66 -9.64
N ILE A 36 7.83 -2.40 -9.14
CA ILE A 36 8.06 -1.90 -7.78
C ILE A 36 8.62 -0.49 -7.86
N ILE A 37 8.00 0.45 -7.12
CA ILE A 37 8.61 1.74 -6.80
C ILE A 37 9.12 1.68 -5.37
N TYR A 38 10.38 2.05 -5.15
CA TYR A 38 11.02 2.12 -3.83
C TYR A 38 11.84 3.39 -3.67
N HIS A 39 12.15 3.79 -2.43
CA HIS A 39 12.83 5.07 -2.20
C HIS A 39 14.34 4.91 -1.96
N SER A 40 14.77 4.03 -1.05
CA SER A 40 16.13 4.07 -0.55
C SER A 40 16.91 2.76 -0.60
N SER A 41 16.28 1.60 -0.35
CA SER A 41 17.01 0.34 -0.18
C SER A 41 17.18 -0.43 -1.49
N ASP A 42 18.28 -0.15 -2.23
CA ASP A 42 18.61 -0.86 -3.48
C ASP A 42 18.78 -2.37 -3.25
N ASN A 43 19.37 -2.76 -2.11
CA ASN A 43 19.62 -4.17 -1.77
C ASN A 43 18.29 -4.93 -1.55
N ASP A 44 17.35 -4.35 -0.83
CA ASP A 44 16.09 -5.01 -0.51
C ASP A 44 15.18 -5.08 -1.73
N ALA A 45 15.11 -4.00 -2.52
CA ALA A 45 14.41 -4.00 -3.81
C ALA A 45 15.01 -5.04 -4.77
N GLY A 46 16.35 -5.15 -4.85
CA GLY A 46 17.03 -6.16 -5.65
C GLY A 46 16.74 -7.59 -5.21
N ARG A 47 16.67 -7.84 -3.89
CA ARG A 47 16.27 -9.16 -3.35
C ARG A 47 14.82 -9.49 -3.69
N THR A 48 13.90 -8.55 -3.47
CA THR A 48 12.48 -8.75 -3.82
C THR A 48 12.31 -9.04 -5.30
N LYS A 49 13.02 -8.31 -6.17
CA LYS A 49 13.04 -8.60 -7.61
C LYS A 49 13.51 -10.02 -7.91
N ALA A 50 14.64 -10.43 -7.35
CA ALA A 50 15.19 -11.77 -7.57
C ALA A 50 14.23 -12.88 -7.11
N GLU A 51 13.56 -12.68 -5.96
CA GLU A 51 12.55 -13.61 -5.44
C GLU A 51 11.35 -13.73 -6.41
N ILE A 52 10.87 -12.62 -6.98
CA ILE A 52 9.79 -12.61 -7.98
C ILE A 52 10.22 -13.31 -9.29
N GLU A 53 11.44 -13.03 -9.76
CA GLU A 53 11.97 -13.65 -10.98
C GLU A 53 12.17 -15.16 -10.81
N ASN A 54 12.50 -15.63 -9.60
CA ASN A 54 12.54 -17.07 -9.27
C ASN A 54 11.17 -17.75 -9.33
N LEU A 55 10.07 -17.00 -9.25
CA LEU A 55 8.72 -17.48 -9.50
C LEU A 55 8.33 -17.46 -10.99
N ASN A 56 9.31 -17.24 -11.89
CA ASN A 56 9.13 -17.12 -13.33
C ASN A 56 8.19 -15.95 -13.74
N ARG A 57 8.14 -14.88 -12.93
CA ARG A 57 7.40 -13.65 -13.25
C ARG A 57 8.38 -12.52 -13.55
N LYS A 58 7.95 -11.58 -14.41
CA LYS A 58 8.76 -10.40 -14.70
C LYS A 58 8.68 -9.41 -13.54
N CYS A 59 9.82 -8.78 -13.22
CA CYS A 59 9.87 -7.74 -12.21
C CYS A 59 10.71 -6.55 -12.67
N LEU A 60 10.13 -5.35 -12.63
CA LEU A 60 10.82 -4.08 -12.78
C LEU A 60 10.92 -3.38 -11.43
N ILE A 61 12.02 -2.68 -11.20
CA ILE A 61 12.22 -1.87 -9.99
C ILE A 61 12.61 -0.45 -10.38
N PHE A 62 12.00 0.55 -9.72
CA PHE A 62 12.19 1.97 -9.97
C PHE A 62 12.54 2.67 -8.67
N LYS A 63 13.71 3.29 -8.62
CA LYS A 63 14.15 4.07 -7.46
C LYS A 63 13.77 5.53 -7.63
N GLY A 64 12.97 6.08 -6.73
CA GLY A 64 12.62 7.49 -6.75
C GLY A 64 11.59 7.87 -5.72
N ASP A 65 11.21 9.15 -5.75
CA ASP A 65 10.22 9.74 -4.86
C ASP A 65 8.89 9.92 -5.60
N ILE A 66 7.83 9.34 -5.09
CA ILE A 66 6.48 9.49 -5.65
C ILE A 66 5.91 10.91 -5.53
N ASN A 67 6.56 11.80 -4.76
CA ASN A 67 6.25 13.22 -4.74
C ASN A 67 6.76 13.97 -5.98
N ASP A 68 7.71 13.38 -6.69
CA ASP A 68 8.18 13.90 -7.97
C ASP A 68 7.21 13.44 -9.08
N TYR A 69 6.46 14.40 -9.61
CA TYR A 69 5.47 14.13 -10.64
C TYR A 69 6.09 13.61 -11.94
N ASP A 70 7.25 14.16 -12.35
CA ASP A 70 7.94 13.76 -13.56
C ASP A 70 8.47 12.31 -13.42
N PHE A 71 9.03 11.97 -12.26
CA PHE A 71 9.40 10.59 -11.93
C PHE A 71 8.20 9.63 -12.04
N CYS A 72 7.03 10.02 -11.49
CA CYS A 72 5.81 9.20 -11.60
C CYS A 72 5.41 8.98 -13.07
N GLU A 73 5.45 10.05 -13.91
CA GLU A 73 5.11 9.94 -15.33
C GLU A 73 6.09 9.04 -16.10
N GLU A 74 7.39 9.21 -15.88
CA GLU A 74 8.42 8.39 -16.53
C GLU A 74 8.29 6.93 -16.14
N THR A 75 8.16 6.65 -14.83
CA THR A 75 7.95 5.29 -14.31
C THR A 75 6.74 4.61 -14.94
N VAL A 76 5.59 5.28 -14.97
CA VAL A 76 4.37 4.71 -15.56
C VAL A 76 4.54 4.46 -17.05
N LYS A 77 5.18 5.36 -17.80
CA LYS A 77 5.49 5.17 -19.23
C LYS A 77 6.39 3.93 -19.44
N GLU A 78 7.40 3.75 -18.61
CA GLU A 78 8.29 2.58 -18.69
C GLU A 78 7.54 1.28 -18.39
N VAL A 79 6.69 1.26 -17.34
CA VAL A 79 5.85 0.09 -17.02
C VAL A 79 4.93 -0.26 -18.19
N ILE A 80 4.25 0.72 -18.77
CA ILE A 80 3.38 0.51 -19.94
C ILE A 80 4.18 0.04 -21.16
N SER A 81 5.37 0.58 -21.39
CA SER A 81 6.26 0.14 -22.48
C SER A 81 6.69 -1.32 -22.33
N ALA A 82 7.00 -1.74 -21.11
CA ALA A 82 7.51 -3.08 -20.82
C ALA A 82 6.44 -4.16 -20.72
N PHE A 83 5.30 -3.84 -20.11
CA PHE A 83 4.23 -4.81 -19.83
C PHE A 83 2.96 -4.59 -20.69
N GLY A 84 2.84 -3.45 -21.34
CA GLY A 84 1.69 -3.11 -22.21
C GLY A 84 0.46 -2.59 -21.48
N LYS A 85 0.42 -2.72 -20.15
CA LYS A 85 -0.75 -2.37 -19.32
C LYS A 85 -0.39 -2.20 -17.84
N ILE A 86 -1.32 -1.64 -17.06
CA ILE A 86 -1.37 -1.73 -15.59
C ILE A 86 -2.81 -2.15 -15.24
N ASP A 87 -2.96 -3.30 -14.60
CA ASP A 87 -4.26 -3.81 -14.15
C ASP A 87 -4.54 -3.44 -12.69
N ILE A 88 -3.49 -3.38 -11.86
CA ILE A 88 -3.61 -3.19 -10.42
C ILE A 88 -2.58 -2.16 -9.96
N LEU A 89 -3.04 -1.14 -9.22
CA LEU A 89 -2.18 -0.20 -8.50
C LEU A 89 -2.30 -0.46 -6.99
N ILE A 90 -1.17 -0.70 -6.33
CA ILE A 90 -1.09 -0.81 -4.86
C ILE A 90 -0.31 0.39 -4.32
N ASN A 91 -1.01 1.32 -3.72
CA ASN A 91 -0.42 2.43 -2.98
C ASN A 91 -0.11 1.98 -1.55
N ASN A 92 1.12 1.53 -1.32
CA ASN A 92 1.53 0.98 -0.01
C ASN A 92 2.62 1.80 0.66
N ALA A 93 3.46 2.53 -0.06
CA ALA A 93 4.49 3.38 0.53
C ALA A 93 3.93 4.31 1.60
N GLY A 94 4.69 4.47 2.67
CA GLY A 94 4.32 5.37 3.75
C GLY A 94 5.42 5.48 4.79
N ILE A 95 5.47 6.61 5.47
CA ILE A 95 6.40 6.93 6.54
C ILE A 95 5.65 7.41 7.77
N GLN A 96 6.30 7.35 8.92
CA GLN A 96 5.79 7.85 10.19
C GLN A 96 6.94 8.35 11.07
N PHE A 97 6.65 9.37 11.88
CA PHE A 97 7.58 9.95 12.85
C PHE A 97 6.85 10.08 14.19
N PRO A 98 7.17 9.24 15.20
CA PRO A 98 6.49 9.31 16.48
C PRO A 98 6.87 10.60 17.24
N ALA A 99 5.90 11.16 17.95
CA ALA A 99 6.09 12.29 18.86
C ALA A 99 5.29 12.05 20.13
N GLU A 100 5.90 12.23 21.31
CA GLU A 100 5.26 11.95 22.60
C GLU A 100 4.13 12.96 22.92
N SER A 101 4.15 14.16 22.31
CA SER A 101 3.13 15.19 22.46
C SER A 101 2.98 16.03 21.20
N ILE A 102 1.86 16.77 21.09
CA ILE A 102 1.60 17.68 19.97
C ILE A 102 2.66 18.79 19.85
N GLU A 103 3.23 19.23 20.97
CA GLU A 103 4.24 20.26 21.02
C GLU A 103 5.59 19.80 20.46
N GLN A 104 5.83 18.48 20.44
CA GLN A 104 7.05 17.87 19.93
C GLN A 104 6.96 17.52 18.44
N LEU A 105 5.79 17.67 17.82
CA LEU A 105 5.65 17.46 16.38
C LEU A 105 6.46 18.52 15.62
N GLU A 106 7.48 18.06 14.91
CA GLU A 106 8.28 18.92 14.04
C GLU A 106 7.55 19.24 12.73
N GLU A 107 7.49 20.50 12.34
CA GLU A 107 6.88 20.92 11.06
C GLU A 107 7.43 20.14 9.87
N LYS A 108 8.73 19.89 9.85
CA LYS A 108 9.39 19.09 8.80
C LYS A 108 8.78 17.68 8.69
N ASN A 109 8.60 17.00 9.83
CA ASN A 109 8.06 15.64 9.87
C ASN A 109 6.59 15.62 9.43
N ILE A 110 5.79 16.59 9.89
CA ILE A 110 4.39 16.74 9.44
C ILE A 110 4.35 16.84 7.90
N ARG A 111 5.14 17.74 7.31
CA ARG A 111 5.16 17.92 5.85
C ARG A 111 5.58 16.65 5.14
N GLN A 112 6.67 16.00 5.57
CA GLN A 112 7.14 14.76 4.96
C GLN A 112 6.09 13.65 5.05
N THR A 113 5.41 13.50 6.21
CA THR A 113 4.34 12.50 6.38
C THR A 113 3.19 12.75 5.42
N PHE A 114 2.74 14.00 5.27
CA PHE A 114 1.66 14.34 4.32
C PHE A 114 2.13 14.19 2.86
N ASP A 115 3.30 14.66 2.53
CA ASP A 115 3.85 14.55 1.18
C ASP A 115 3.93 13.08 0.76
N SER A 116 4.62 12.24 1.53
CA SER A 116 4.81 10.83 1.16
C SER A 116 3.50 10.03 1.20
N ASN A 117 2.69 10.16 2.28
CA ASN A 117 1.55 9.27 2.50
C ASN A 117 0.31 9.67 1.69
N ILE A 118 0.19 10.96 1.30
CA ILE A 118 -1.01 11.49 0.64
C ILE A 118 -0.68 12.14 -0.70
N VAL A 119 0.19 13.14 -0.73
CA VAL A 119 0.42 13.91 -1.97
C VAL A 119 1.00 12.98 -3.04
N GLY A 120 2.09 12.28 -2.74
CA GLY A 120 2.72 11.35 -3.68
C GLY A 120 1.79 10.22 -4.11
N MET A 121 1.01 9.65 -3.18
CA MET A 121 0.00 8.64 -3.50
C MET A 121 -1.05 9.17 -4.49
N ILE A 122 -1.54 10.39 -4.30
CA ILE A 122 -2.52 11.02 -5.21
C ILE A 122 -1.89 11.31 -6.57
N LEU A 123 -0.64 11.84 -6.59
CA LEU A 123 0.08 12.12 -7.83
C LEU A 123 0.30 10.86 -8.67
N LEU A 124 0.80 9.79 -8.07
CA LEU A 124 0.98 8.51 -8.77
C LEU A 124 -0.36 7.95 -9.26
N THR A 125 -1.39 7.97 -8.41
CA THR A 125 -2.73 7.51 -8.81
C THR A 125 -3.26 8.33 -9.99
N LYS A 126 -3.08 9.65 -9.99
CA LYS A 126 -3.47 10.53 -11.11
C LYS A 126 -2.76 10.14 -12.40
N VAL A 127 -1.48 9.81 -12.37
CA VAL A 127 -0.70 9.41 -13.54
C VAL A 127 -1.11 8.03 -14.05
N VAL A 128 -1.37 7.07 -13.15
CA VAL A 128 -1.77 5.69 -13.49
C VAL A 128 -3.20 5.61 -14.02
N PHE A 129 -4.12 6.42 -13.46
CA PHE A 129 -5.57 6.31 -13.69
C PHE A 129 -6.01 6.34 -15.16
N PRO A 130 -5.40 7.11 -16.09
CA PRO A 130 -5.73 7.08 -17.51
C PRO A 130 -5.46 5.72 -18.19
N TYR A 131 -4.53 4.92 -17.68
CA TYR A 131 -4.13 3.63 -18.23
C TYR A 131 -4.98 2.47 -17.69
N LEU A 132 -5.72 2.68 -16.58
CA LEU A 132 -6.61 1.68 -16.00
C LEU A 132 -7.85 1.49 -16.88
N LYS A 133 -8.23 0.23 -17.05
CA LYS A 133 -9.38 -0.20 -17.86
C LYS A 133 -10.45 -0.83 -16.98
N GLU A 134 -11.59 -1.16 -17.55
CA GLU A 134 -12.62 -1.96 -16.88
C GLU A 134 -12.02 -3.26 -16.32
N GLY A 135 -12.38 -3.58 -15.08
CA GLY A 135 -11.82 -4.71 -14.34
C GLY A 135 -10.49 -4.43 -13.63
N SER A 136 -9.86 -3.26 -13.85
CA SER A 136 -8.71 -2.82 -13.06
C SER A 136 -9.10 -2.44 -11.64
N CYS A 137 -8.12 -2.40 -10.73
CA CYS A 137 -8.36 -1.90 -9.38
C CYS A 137 -7.19 -1.08 -8.81
N VAL A 138 -7.52 -0.23 -7.84
CA VAL A 138 -6.58 0.49 -6.98
C VAL A 138 -6.82 0.06 -5.54
N ILE A 139 -5.76 -0.30 -4.82
CA ILE A 139 -5.84 -0.66 -3.40
C ILE A 139 -4.88 0.21 -2.62
N ASN A 140 -5.41 0.97 -1.67
CA ASN A 140 -4.64 1.90 -0.85
C ASN A 140 -4.36 1.29 0.53
N THR A 141 -3.16 1.48 1.06
CA THR A 141 -2.80 1.07 2.41
C THR A 141 -3.09 2.21 3.39
N THR A 142 -4.18 2.09 4.13
CA THR A 142 -4.49 2.94 5.28
C THR A 142 -3.98 2.28 6.57
N SER A 143 -4.62 2.47 7.71
CA SER A 143 -4.24 1.90 9.00
C SER A 143 -5.45 1.88 9.95
N VAL A 144 -5.42 1.01 10.95
CA VAL A 144 -6.36 1.06 12.08
C VAL A 144 -6.31 2.42 12.78
N SER A 145 -5.15 3.11 12.77
CA SER A 145 -5.00 4.45 13.36
C SER A 145 -5.87 5.53 12.70
N ALA A 146 -6.32 5.31 11.45
CA ALA A 146 -7.30 6.19 10.80
C ALA A 146 -8.66 6.23 11.52
N TYR A 147 -8.98 5.22 12.31
CA TYR A 147 -10.25 5.04 12.99
C TYR A 147 -10.15 5.22 14.51
N GLN A 148 -9.08 4.72 15.10
CA GLN A 148 -8.87 4.76 16.54
C GLN A 148 -7.97 5.92 16.98
N GLY A 149 -7.21 6.51 16.06
CA GLY A 149 -6.10 7.39 16.39
C GLY A 149 -4.90 6.60 16.93
N HIS A 150 -3.81 7.32 17.17
CA HIS A 150 -2.63 6.82 17.89
C HIS A 150 -1.96 8.00 18.61
N PRO A 151 -1.73 7.93 19.92
CA PRO A 151 -1.28 9.08 20.70
C PRO A 151 0.09 9.63 20.25
N GLU A 152 0.99 8.77 19.75
CA GLU A 152 2.33 9.16 19.30
C GLU A 152 2.43 9.37 17.77
N LEU A 153 1.36 9.16 16.99
CA LEU A 153 1.33 9.23 15.52
C LEU A 153 0.21 10.11 14.99
N LEU A 154 0.14 11.36 15.44
CA LEU A 154 -0.99 12.25 15.14
C LEU A 154 -1.08 12.58 13.65
N ASP A 155 0.02 13.03 13.05
CA ASP A 155 0.11 13.38 11.62
C ASP A 155 -0.07 12.14 10.73
N TYR A 156 0.57 11.02 11.08
CA TYR A 156 0.38 9.75 10.38
C TYR A 156 -1.10 9.31 10.40
N SER A 157 -1.74 9.33 11.58
CA SER A 157 -3.17 8.97 11.71
C SER A 157 -4.05 9.88 10.85
N ALA A 158 -3.76 11.18 10.79
CA ALA A 158 -4.45 12.13 9.93
C ALA A 158 -4.30 11.77 8.44
N THR A 159 -3.07 11.42 7.99
CA THR A 159 -2.85 10.98 6.60
C THR A 159 -3.60 9.68 6.29
N LYS A 160 -3.64 8.74 7.23
CA LYS A 160 -4.36 7.47 7.04
C LYS A 160 -5.89 7.66 6.98
N GLY A 161 -6.43 8.64 7.72
CA GLY A 161 -7.81 9.10 7.59
C GLY A 161 -8.09 9.75 6.22
N ALA A 162 -7.16 10.56 5.72
CA ALA A 162 -7.25 11.16 4.39
C ALA A 162 -7.28 10.09 3.27
N ILE A 163 -6.51 9.00 3.40
CA ILE A 163 -6.54 7.86 2.45
C ILE A 163 -7.93 7.22 2.40
N VAL A 164 -8.60 7.05 3.54
CA VAL A 164 -9.97 6.51 3.60
C VAL A 164 -10.94 7.39 2.80
N SER A 165 -10.90 8.72 3.03
CA SER A 165 -11.74 9.67 2.32
C SER A 165 -11.44 9.69 0.82
N PHE A 166 -10.16 9.70 0.43
CA PHE A 166 -9.73 9.64 -0.97
C PHE A 166 -10.23 8.37 -1.66
N THR A 167 -10.09 7.20 -1.01
CA THR A 167 -10.55 5.90 -1.52
C THR A 167 -12.04 5.94 -1.85
N ARG A 168 -12.86 6.43 -0.94
CA ARG A 168 -14.32 6.55 -1.12
C ARG A 168 -14.68 7.51 -2.27
N SER A 169 -14.03 8.67 -2.32
CA SER A 169 -14.25 9.68 -3.36
C SER A 169 -13.86 9.18 -4.74
N LEU A 170 -12.67 8.56 -4.85
CA LEU A 170 -12.19 8.02 -6.12
C LEU A 170 -13.04 6.83 -6.61
N ALA A 171 -13.56 6.01 -5.71
CA ALA A 171 -14.47 4.91 -6.06
C ALA A 171 -15.74 5.43 -6.75
N LEU A 172 -16.30 6.54 -6.26
CA LEU A 172 -17.46 7.19 -6.90
C LEU A 172 -17.10 7.73 -8.30
N GLN A 173 -15.93 8.35 -8.44
CA GLN A 173 -15.47 8.89 -9.71
C GLN A 173 -15.10 7.79 -10.73
N ALA A 174 -14.58 6.65 -10.25
CA ALA A 174 -14.15 5.53 -11.07
C ALA A 174 -15.29 4.66 -11.61
N LYS A 175 -16.49 4.80 -11.05
CA LYS A 175 -17.68 4.02 -11.41
C LYS A 175 -17.95 3.93 -12.94
N PRO A 176 -17.91 5.02 -13.73
CA PRO A 176 -18.17 4.95 -15.17
C PRO A 176 -17.14 4.13 -15.95
N LYS A 177 -15.94 3.93 -15.39
CA LYS A 177 -14.86 3.15 -16.01
C LYS A 177 -14.86 1.67 -15.59
N GLY A 178 -15.73 1.26 -14.66
CA GLY A 178 -15.70 -0.11 -14.13
C GLY A 178 -14.44 -0.46 -13.35
N ILE A 179 -13.79 0.55 -12.71
CA ILE A 179 -12.57 0.39 -11.91
C ILE A 179 -12.96 0.34 -10.44
N ARG A 180 -12.45 -0.65 -9.69
CA ARG A 180 -12.68 -0.78 -8.25
C ARG A 180 -11.58 -0.06 -7.47
N ILE A 181 -11.97 0.68 -6.44
CA ILE A 181 -11.05 1.41 -5.57
C ILE A 181 -11.36 1.01 -4.13
N ASN A 182 -10.42 0.39 -3.44
CA ASN A 182 -10.58 -0.06 -2.07
C ASN A 182 -9.35 0.28 -1.23
N ALA A 183 -9.42 0.01 0.06
CA ALA A 183 -8.29 0.15 0.96
C ALA A 183 -8.16 -1.05 1.90
N VAL A 184 -6.95 -1.26 2.41
CA VAL A 184 -6.67 -2.17 3.51
C VAL A 184 -6.20 -1.32 4.70
N ALA A 185 -6.76 -1.58 5.88
CA ALA A 185 -6.41 -0.94 7.14
C ALA A 185 -5.82 -1.98 8.10
N PRO A 186 -4.52 -2.28 8.02
CA PRO A 186 -3.88 -3.20 8.94
C PRO A 186 -3.94 -2.71 10.39
N GLY A 187 -3.99 -3.66 11.33
CA GLY A 187 -3.61 -3.44 12.72
C GLY A 187 -2.10 -3.40 12.90
N PRO A 188 -1.57 -3.72 14.10
CA PRO A 188 -0.14 -3.87 14.32
C PRO A 188 0.45 -5.01 13.48
N VAL A 189 1.50 -4.70 12.70
CA VAL A 189 2.19 -5.65 11.82
C VAL A 189 3.68 -5.61 12.12
N ALA A 190 4.33 -6.76 12.21
CA ALA A 190 5.77 -6.87 12.36
C ALA A 190 6.46 -6.50 11.04
N THR A 191 6.93 -5.27 10.92
CA THR A 191 7.59 -4.71 9.73
C THR A 191 8.79 -3.86 10.13
N PRO A 192 9.77 -3.63 9.24
CA PRO A 192 10.86 -2.70 9.52
C PRO A 192 10.36 -1.32 9.99
N LEU A 193 9.31 -0.79 9.36
CA LEU A 193 8.72 0.49 9.75
C LEU A 193 8.24 0.52 11.21
N THR A 194 7.63 -0.55 11.70
CA THR A 194 7.15 -0.63 13.09
C THR A 194 8.28 -0.91 14.07
N GLU A 195 9.26 -1.74 13.69
CA GLU A 195 10.44 -2.06 14.51
C GLU A 195 11.36 -0.84 14.69
N GLU A 196 11.53 -0.02 13.66
CA GLU A 196 12.30 1.24 13.74
C GLU A 196 11.58 2.31 14.56
N THR A 197 10.23 2.25 14.61
CA THR A 197 9.41 3.29 15.27
C THR A 197 9.20 3.02 16.75
N PHE A 198 8.97 1.76 17.12
CA PHE A 198 8.55 1.40 18.48
C PHE A 198 9.56 0.47 19.14
N ASP A 199 9.89 0.76 20.40
CA ASP A 199 10.67 -0.15 21.24
C ASP A 199 9.81 -1.40 21.53
N GLU A 200 10.28 -2.59 21.14
CA GLU A 200 9.61 -3.88 21.39
C GLU A 200 9.27 -4.12 22.88
N LYS A 201 9.95 -3.41 23.78
CA LYS A 201 9.73 -3.51 25.23
C LYS A 201 8.55 -2.68 25.75
N LYS A 202 8.04 -1.74 24.95
CA LYS A 202 6.82 -0.99 25.34
C LYS A 202 5.60 -1.83 25.02
N GLU A 203 4.85 -2.20 26.05
CA GLU A 203 3.55 -2.84 25.87
C GLU A 203 2.65 -1.97 25.00
N ASN A 204 2.18 -2.53 23.89
CA ASN A 204 1.17 -1.85 23.08
C ASN A 204 -0.14 -1.76 23.87
N PRO A 205 -0.60 -0.57 24.27
CA PRO A 205 -1.83 -0.41 25.06
C PRO A 205 -3.09 -0.85 24.30
N ASN A 206 -2.99 -0.99 22.98
CA ASN A 206 -4.06 -1.40 22.08
C ASN A 206 -3.79 -2.79 21.47
N LYS A 207 -3.42 -3.77 22.31
CA LYS A 207 -3.27 -5.16 21.84
C LYS A 207 -4.57 -5.62 21.17
N PRO A 208 -4.50 -6.19 19.97
CA PRO A 208 -5.68 -6.77 19.34
C PRO A 208 -6.16 -7.99 20.11
N PRO A 209 -7.45 -8.38 20.00
CA PRO A 209 -7.98 -9.60 20.59
C PRO A 209 -7.19 -10.89 20.29
N LEU A 210 -6.48 -10.95 19.15
CA LEU A 210 -5.58 -12.08 18.85
C LEU A 210 -4.24 -12.00 19.58
N GLU A 211 -3.99 -10.97 20.39
CA GLU A 211 -2.84 -10.78 21.31
C GLU A 211 -1.46 -10.81 20.66
N ARG A 212 -1.35 -10.67 19.34
CA ARG A 212 -0.10 -10.61 18.59
C ARG A 212 -0.16 -9.64 17.42
N ASN A 213 0.99 -9.22 16.95
CA ASN A 213 1.12 -8.54 15.67
C ASN A 213 0.83 -9.54 14.52
N ALA A 214 0.24 -9.04 13.45
CA ALA A 214 0.14 -9.79 12.21
C ALA A 214 1.52 -9.87 11.52
N THR A 215 1.70 -10.87 10.66
CA THR A 215 2.84 -10.88 9.74
C THR A 215 2.47 -10.14 8.44
N PRO A 216 3.44 -9.61 7.67
CA PRO A 216 3.19 -9.02 6.37
C PRO A 216 2.42 -9.94 5.42
N GLU A 217 2.70 -11.23 5.45
CA GLU A 217 2.05 -12.26 4.62
C GLU A 217 0.56 -12.41 4.96
N GLU A 218 0.21 -12.36 6.25
CA GLU A 218 -1.20 -12.39 6.68
C GLU A 218 -1.99 -11.20 6.14
N ILE A 219 -1.35 -10.03 6.09
CA ILE A 219 -1.95 -8.81 5.52
C ILE A 219 -2.08 -8.89 4.00
N ALA A 220 -1.09 -9.49 3.31
CA ALA A 220 -1.05 -9.59 1.86
C ALA A 220 -2.28 -10.32 1.28
N PHE A 221 -2.85 -11.31 1.99
CA PHE A 221 -4.08 -11.99 1.57
C PHE A 221 -5.28 -11.05 1.44
N SER A 222 -5.35 -9.98 2.24
CA SER A 222 -6.40 -8.97 2.11
C SER A 222 -6.29 -8.18 0.81
N PHE A 223 -5.06 -7.89 0.37
CA PHE A 223 -4.81 -7.26 -0.92
C PHE A 223 -5.15 -8.22 -2.08
N LEU A 224 -4.75 -9.49 -1.98
CA LEU A 224 -5.07 -10.49 -2.99
C LEU A 224 -6.58 -10.64 -3.17
N PHE A 225 -7.34 -10.73 -2.08
CA PHE A 225 -8.80 -10.78 -2.11
C PHE A 225 -9.39 -9.57 -2.85
N LEU A 226 -8.95 -8.36 -2.47
CA LEU A 226 -9.45 -7.12 -3.10
C LEU A 226 -9.00 -6.97 -4.56
N ALA A 227 -7.87 -7.54 -4.96
CA ALA A 227 -7.37 -7.49 -6.33
C ALA A 227 -8.11 -8.47 -7.26
N GLY A 228 -8.52 -9.62 -6.73
CA GLY A 228 -9.14 -10.70 -7.49
C GLY A 228 -10.63 -10.48 -7.81
N ASP A 229 -11.16 -11.38 -8.60
CA ASP A 229 -12.59 -11.39 -9.01
C ASP A 229 -13.54 -11.70 -7.84
N ASP A 230 -13.03 -12.33 -6.78
CA ASP A 230 -13.78 -12.58 -5.54
C ASP A 230 -14.32 -11.27 -4.91
N ALA A 231 -13.70 -10.13 -5.22
CA ALA A 231 -14.10 -8.79 -4.76
C ALA A 231 -14.84 -7.96 -5.84
N SER A 232 -15.42 -8.59 -6.87
CA SER A 232 -16.05 -7.90 -8.01
C SER A 232 -17.18 -6.93 -7.61
N GLN A 233 -17.86 -7.17 -6.49
CA GLN A 233 -18.90 -6.30 -5.94
C GLN A 233 -18.40 -5.37 -4.81
N ILE A 234 -17.07 -5.26 -4.62
CA ILE A 234 -16.47 -4.48 -3.54
C ILE A 234 -15.73 -3.28 -4.12
N THR A 235 -16.23 -2.07 -3.85
CA THR A 235 -15.57 -0.79 -4.18
C THR A 235 -15.93 0.27 -3.16
N GLY A 236 -15.01 1.21 -2.88
CA GLY A 236 -15.15 2.24 -1.86
C GLY A 236 -15.05 1.72 -0.42
N GLN A 237 -14.63 0.46 -0.24
CA GLN A 237 -14.60 -0.20 1.06
C GLN A 237 -13.17 -0.24 1.65
N VAL A 238 -13.13 -0.42 2.97
CA VAL A 238 -11.89 -0.64 3.71
C VAL A 238 -11.96 -1.99 4.40
N LEU A 239 -10.99 -2.86 4.14
CA LEU A 239 -10.86 -4.16 4.79
C LEU A 239 -9.90 -4.03 5.98
N HIS A 240 -10.26 -4.57 7.13
CA HIS A 240 -9.55 -4.40 8.39
C HIS A 240 -8.91 -5.70 8.91
N PRO A 241 -7.74 -6.14 8.39
CA PRO A 241 -6.98 -7.24 8.97
C PRO A 241 -6.21 -6.74 10.21
N ASN A 242 -6.90 -6.62 11.35
CA ASN A 242 -6.41 -5.92 12.54
C ASN A 242 -6.43 -6.76 13.83
N GLY A 243 -6.59 -8.08 13.70
CA GLY A 243 -6.59 -8.98 14.85
C GLY A 243 -7.82 -8.87 15.74
N GLY A 244 -8.92 -8.26 15.26
CA GLY A 244 -10.21 -8.19 15.97
C GLY A 244 -10.48 -6.86 16.67
N LEU A 245 -9.64 -5.82 16.45
CA LEU A 245 -9.94 -4.47 16.93
C LEU A 245 -11.24 -3.96 16.29
N ILE A 246 -12.18 -3.48 17.10
CA ILE A 246 -13.45 -2.94 16.61
C ILE A 246 -13.19 -1.53 16.06
N VAL A 247 -13.60 -1.31 14.83
CA VAL A 247 -13.52 -0.02 14.15
C VAL A 247 -14.92 0.34 13.65
N ASN A 248 -15.41 1.48 14.06
CA ASN A 248 -16.66 2.06 13.58
C ASN A 248 -16.29 3.07 12.50
N GLY A 249 -16.49 2.71 11.25
CA GLY A 249 -16.11 3.53 10.11
C GLY A 249 -17.26 4.00 9.27
#